data_1fa1aba6aabea85ddc9591cd2f71d0ef
#
_entry.id   1fa1aba6aabea85ddc9591cd2f71d0ef
#
_cell.length_a   1.000
_cell.length_b   1.000
_cell.length_c   1.000
_cell.angle_alpha   90.00
_cell.angle_beta   90.00
_cell.angle_gamma   90.00
#
_symmetry.space_group_name_H-M   'P 1'
#
loop_
_entity.id
_entity.type
_entity.pdbx_description
1 polymer ?
#
loop_
_entity_poly.entity_id
_entity_poly.type
_entity_poly.pdbx_seq_one_letter_code
_entity_poly.pdbx_strand_id
1 'polypeptide(L)'
;MQAPSIETKFYDQIATGHVVMDNGFIFGADAERGTVLASAGVPTSAVAAEKSITFTGATPVATKKVAVTIGGVKFEYTIAESDTVSDIAAGLKAAINNASTGSELMEADNSSGKLTLEAKTAGYAGNDISIVAAPAEDSGVTAGDVTVETVGQDKGQEFWSIVDSDSGTSALQNPKAVLLEDAKANTVAKIAYCGEFDESKLVFSDGDDITTFKDAMRARGMYVKKIIG
;
A
#
# COMPACT_ATOMS: atom_id res chain seq x y z
N MET A 1 0.84 7.78 -20.28
CA MET A 1 1.47 6.45 -20.36
C MET A 1 2.84 6.63 -20.98
N GLN A 2 3.91 6.41 -20.23
CA GLN A 2 5.28 6.52 -20.73
C GLN A 2 5.59 5.22 -21.49
N ALA A 3 6.22 5.32 -22.66
CA ALA A 3 6.59 4.13 -23.42
C ALA A 3 7.59 3.28 -22.62
N PRO A 4 7.49 1.94 -22.64
CA PRO A 4 8.43 1.07 -21.96
C PRO A 4 9.85 1.35 -22.44
N SER A 5 10.78 1.49 -21.51
CA SER A 5 12.20 1.69 -21.82
C SER A 5 12.92 0.35 -21.99
N ILE A 6 13.80 0.24 -22.99
CA ILE A 6 14.70 -0.88 -23.15
C ILE A 6 16.01 -0.46 -22.50
N GLU A 7 16.31 -0.97 -21.32
CA GLU A 7 17.59 -0.76 -20.67
C GLU A 7 18.42 -2.06 -20.68
N THR A 8 19.67 -1.96 -21.11
CA THR A 8 20.64 -3.03 -21.01
C THR A 8 21.46 -2.85 -19.73
N LYS A 9 20.82 -3.01 -18.57
CA LYS A 9 21.51 -3.05 -17.27
C LYS A 9 21.50 -4.46 -16.72
N PHE A 10 22.65 -4.88 -16.19
CA PHE A 10 22.73 -6.09 -15.38
C PHE A 10 22.06 -5.80 -14.04
N TYR A 11 20.80 -6.20 -13.87
CA TYR A 11 20.13 -6.15 -12.58
C TYR A 11 20.60 -7.31 -11.72
N ASP A 12 21.81 -7.13 -11.15
CA ASP A 12 22.39 -7.98 -10.11
C ASP A 12 22.09 -9.48 -10.29
N GLN A 13 22.26 -9.94 -11.54
CA GLN A 13 22.12 -11.34 -11.97
C GLN A 13 20.71 -11.97 -11.94
N ILE A 14 19.64 -11.22 -11.65
CA ILE A 14 18.27 -11.77 -11.83
C ILE A 14 17.90 -11.85 -13.31
N ALA A 15 18.21 -10.80 -14.06
CA ALA A 15 17.87 -10.71 -15.48
C ALA A 15 19.12 -10.46 -16.32
N THR A 16 19.21 -11.14 -17.46
CA THR A 16 20.30 -11.00 -18.45
C THR A 16 19.73 -10.73 -19.83
N GLY A 17 20.49 -10.04 -20.69
CA GLY A 17 20.08 -9.74 -22.05
C GLY A 17 19.11 -8.55 -22.17
N HIS A 18 18.26 -8.56 -23.19
CA HIS A 18 17.26 -7.52 -23.40
C HIS A 18 16.07 -7.72 -22.47
N VAL A 19 15.82 -6.74 -21.59
CA VAL A 19 14.72 -6.75 -20.63
C VAL A 19 13.81 -5.58 -20.96
N VAL A 20 12.51 -5.83 -21.12
CA VAL A 20 11.49 -4.78 -21.22
C VAL A 20 10.96 -4.51 -19.84
N MET A 21 11.13 -3.28 -19.37
CA MET A 21 10.80 -2.88 -17.99
C MET A 21 9.81 -1.74 -17.95
N ASP A 22 9.09 -1.67 -16.84
CA ASP A 22 8.21 -0.56 -16.47
C ASP A 22 8.15 -0.44 -14.94
N ASN A 23 7.40 0.53 -14.46
CA ASN A 23 7.06 0.66 -13.06
C ASN A 23 5.71 0.00 -12.81
N GLY A 24 5.68 -0.94 -11.86
CA GLY A 24 4.47 -1.64 -11.43
C GLY A 24 4.09 -1.29 -9.99
N PHE A 25 2.80 -1.19 -9.71
CA PHE A 25 2.30 -0.99 -8.35
C PHE A 25 2.14 -2.35 -7.67
N ILE A 26 2.93 -2.61 -6.63
CA ILE A 26 2.91 -3.87 -5.87
C ILE A 26 1.82 -3.79 -4.81
N PHE A 27 0.84 -4.67 -4.92
CA PHE A 27 -0.39 -4.62 -4.12
C PHE A 27 -0.40 -5.69 -3.02
N GLY A 28 -0.83 -5.29 -1.84
CA GLY A 28 -1.25 -6.17 -0.75
C GLY A 28 -0.13 -6.63 0.20
N ALA A 29 1.03 -7.02 -0.29
CA ALA A 29 2.12 -7.54 0.54
C ALA A 29 3.50 -7.03 0.08
N ASP A 30 4.47 -7.04 0.99
CA ASP A 30 5.87 -6.85 0.66
C ASP A 30 6.32 -7.94 -0.31
N ALA A 31 7.15 -7.60 -1.27
CA ALA A 31 7.68 -8.54 -2.25
C ALA A 31 9.19 -8.37 -2.40
N GLU A 32 9.90 -9.49 -2.43
CA GLU A 32 11.35 -9.52 -2.63
C GLU A 32 11.69 -9.44 -4.11
N ARG A 33 12.87 -8.93 -4.41
CA ARG A 33 13.44 -8.96 -5.74
C ARG A 33 13.46 -10.40 -6.29
N GLY A 34 13.04 -10.59 -7.53
CA GLY A 34 12.88 -11.91 -8.16
C GLY A 34 11.49 -12.48 -8.04
N THR A 35 10.59 -11.86 -7.26
CA THR A 35 9.20 -12.30 -7.18
C THR A 35 8.55 -12.31 -8.55
N VAL A 36 7.99 -13.46 -8.92
CA VAL A 36 7.19 -13.60 -10.14
C VAL A 36 5.80 -13.05 -9.86
N LEU A 37 5.37 -12.12 -10.71
CA LEU A 37 4.18 -11.32 -10.50
C LEU A 37 3.08 -11.68 -11.50
N ALA A 38 1.85 -11.62 -11.00
CA ALA A 38 0.63 -11.68 -11.80
C ALA A 38 -0.20 -10.40 -11.62
N SER A 39 -1.12 -10.15 -12.54
CA SER A 39 -2.02 -9.00 -12.44
C SER A 39 -3.08 -9.22 -11.38
N ALA A 40 -3.11 -8.37 -10.38
CA ALA A 40 -4.18 -8.35 -9.37
C ALA A 40 -5.41 -7.57 -9.81
N GLY A 41 -5.38 -6.99 -11.01
CA GLY A 41 -6.49 -6.28 -11.63
C GLY A 41 -6.16 -4.87 -12.06
N VAL A 42 -7.11 -4.27 -12.75
CA VAL A 42 -7.08 -2.87 -13.20
C VAL A 42 -8.36 -2.20 -12.72
N PRO A 43 -8.30 -1.21 -11.81
CA PRO A 43 -9.50 -0.52 -11.34
C PRO A 43 -10.22 0.21 -12.47
N THR A 44 -11.53 0.08 -12.52
CA THR A 44 -12.39 0.80 -13.47
C THR A 44 -12.71 2.24 -13.02
N SER A 45 -12.51 2.53 -11.74
CA SER A 45 -12.62 3.86 -11.12
C SER A 45 -11.49 4.06 -10.13
N ALA A 46 -11.11 5.32 -9.88
CA ALA A 46 -10.19 5.62 -8.80
C ALA A 46 -10.85 5.32 -7.43
N VAL A 47 -10.06 4.83 -6.48
CA VAL A 47 -10.47 4.53 -5.10
C VAL A 47 -9.72 5.46 -4.15
N ALA A 48 -10.43 6.06 -3.19
CA ALA A 48 -9.80 6.89 -2.18
C ALA A 48 -9.05 6.03 -1.14
N ALA A 49 -7.92 6.51 -0.67
CA ALA A 49 -7.22 5.90 0.46
C ALA A 49 -7.99 6.16 1.75
N GLU A 50 -8.13 5.13 2.59
CA GLU A 50 -8.76 5.24 3.90
C GLU A 50 -7.81 4.71 4.97
N LYS A 51 -7.64 5.48 6.03
CA LYS A 51 -6.81 5.14 7.18
C LYS A 51 -7.59 5.35 8.47
N SER A 52 -7.23 4.65 9.53
CA SER A 52 -7.88 4.81 10.81
C SER A 52 -6.92 4.84 11.98
N ILE A 53 -7.37 5.44 13.08
CA ILE A 53 -6.71 5.44 14.37
C ILE A 53 -7.75 5.08 15.42
N THR A 54 -7.44 4.14 16.32
CA THR A 54 -8.30 3.81 17.45
C THR A 54 -7.76 4.44 18.72
N PHE A 55 -8.57 5.25 19.38
CA PHE A 55 -8.27 5.81 20.69
C PHE A 55 -8.81 4.89 21.78
N THR A 56 -7.98 4.65 22.80
CA THR A 56 -8.32 3.85 23.98
C THR A 56 -8.00 4.64 25.25
N GLY A 57 -8.65 4.28 26.35
CA GLY A 57 -8.45 4.92 27.65
C GLY A 57 -9.73 4.84 28.49
N ALA A 58 -9.59 4.51 29.77
CA ALA A 58 -10.76 4.35 30.66
C ALA A 58 -11.24 5.68 31.27
N THR A 59 -10.33 6.62 31.47
CA THR A 59 -10.59 7.89 32.17
C THR A 59 -9.84 9.03 31.50
N PRO A 60 -10.36 9.57 30.38
CA PRO A 60 -9.79 10.77 29.78
C PRO A 60 -9.75 11.93 30.78
N VAL A 61 -8.65 12.69 30.79
CA VAL A 61 -8.44 13.78 31.73
C VAL A 61 -8.83 15.11 31.11
N ALA A 62 -9.82 15.77 31.71
CA ALA A 62 -10.30 17.10 31.26
C ALA A 62 -9.16 18.12 31.14
N THR A 63 -9.30 19.06 30.21
CA THR A 63 -8.34 20.12 29.87
C THR A 63 -7.09 19.66 29.13
N LYS A 64 -6.81 18.36 29.08
CA LYS A 64 -5.75 17.80 28.25
C LYS A 64 -6.15 17.79 26.78
N LYS A 65 -5.17 17.68 25.88
CA LYS A 65 -5.39 17.72 24.45
C LYS A 65 -5.07 16.40 23.80
N VAL A 66 -5.84 16.05 22.78
CA VAL A 66 -5.51 15.00 21.83
C VAL A 66 -5.35 15.65 20.46
N ALA A 67 -4.24 15.34 19.77
CA ALA A 67 -3.95 15.91 18.47
C ALA A 67 -3.81 14.83 17.42
N VAL A 68 -4.19 15.16 16.17
CA VAL A 68 -3.90 14.38 14.97
C VAL A 68 -3.28 15.33 13.96
N THR A 69 -2.14 14.94 13.39
CA THR A 69 -1.47 15.68 12.32
C THR A 69 -1.69 14.94 11.01
N ILE A 70 -2.22 15.62 10.00
CA ILE A 70 -2.54 15.08 8.67
C ILE A 70 -1.78 15.91 7.63
N GLY A 71 -0.87 15.30 6.88
CA GLY A 71 -0.07 16.00 5.87
C GLY A 71 0.71 17.20 6.43
N GLY A 72 1.12 17.13 7.70
CA GLY A 72 1.82 18.22 8.40
C GLY A 72 0.91 19.26 9.08
N VAL A 73 -0.40 19.23 8.89
CA VAL A 73 -1.37 20.11 9.55
C VAL A 73 -1.90 19.47 10.82
N LYS A 74 -1.80 20.17 11.94
CA LYS A 74 -2.19 19.69 13.27
C LYS A 74 -3.64 20.08 13.58
N PHE A 75 -4.44 19.10 14.00
CA PHE A 75 -5.80 19.26 14.50
C PHE A 75 -5.85 18.85 15.97
N GLU A 76 -6.48 19.64 16.82
CA GLU A 76 -6.51 19.41 18.26
C GLU A 76 -7.94 19.39 18.79
N TYR A 77 -8.17 18.49 19.72
CA TYR A 77 -9.36 18.47 20.57
C TYR A 77 -8.95 18.60 22.04
N THR A 78 -9.63 19.48 22.79
CA THR A 78 -9.45 19.61 24.23
C THR A 78 -10.51 18.78 24.94
N ILE A 79 -10.09 17.82 25.75
CA ILE A 79 -10.96 16.89 26.46
C ILE A 79 -11.82 17.69 27.45
N ALA A 80 -13.12 17.52 27.37
CA ALA A 80 -14.08 18.09 28.33
C ALA A 80 -14.27 17.14 29.53
N GLU A 81 -14.94 17.66 30.58
CA GLU A 81 -15.30 16.84 31.73
C GLU A 81 -16.30 15.75 31.32
N SER A 82 -16.01 14.51 31.74
CA SER A 82 -16.80 13.30 31.41
C SER A 82 -16.72 12.80 29.95
N ASP A 83 -15.84 13.36 29.11
CA ASP A 83 -15.62 12.83 27.77
C ASP A 83 -15.18 11.37 27.81
N THR A 84 -15.68 10.61 26.86
CA THR A 84 -15.22 9.26 26.53
C THR A 84 -14.25 9.32 25.33
N VAL A 85 -13.58 8.22 25.02
CA VAL A 85 -12.77 8.13 23.80
C VAL A 85 -13.61 8.31 22.52
N SER A 86 -14.90 7.99 22.58
CA SER A 86 -15.83 8.25 21.46
C SER A 86 -16.08 9.74 21.27
N ASP A 87 -16.21 10.51 22.36
CA ASP A 87 -16.38 11.97 22.29
C ASP A 87 -15.12 12.65 21.78
N ILE A 88 -13.95 12.15 22.16
CA ILE A 88 -12.66 12.62 21.65
C ILE A 88 -12.54 12.39 20.14
N ALA A 89 -12.88 11.18 19.66
CA ALA A 89 -12.88 10.89 18.22
C ALA A 89 -13.86 11.78 17.45
N ALA A 90 -15.05 12.03 18.02
CA ALA A 90 -16.05 12.95 17.46
C ALA A 90 -15.56 14.40 17.44
N GLY A 91 -14.88 14.84 18.50
CA GLY A 91 -14.30 16.18 18.58
C GLY A 91 -13.18 16.39 17.56
N LEU A 92 -12.32 15.39 17.37
CA LEU A 92 -11.26 15.40 16.32
C LEU A 92 -11.87 15.40 14.92
N LYS A 93 -12.89 14.58 14.65
CA LYS A 93 -13.65 14.63 13.40
C LYS A 93 -14.16 16.05 13.12
N ALA A 94 -14.79 16.68 14.11
CA ALA A 94 -15.29 18.05 13.96
C ALA A 94 -14.16 19.06 13.72
N ALA A 95 -13.03 18.94 14.43
CA ALA A 95 -11.86 19.79 14.24
C ALA A 95 -11.26 19.65 12.83
N ILE A 96 -11.20 18.43 12.29
CA ILE A 96 -10.67 18.15 10.95
C ILE A 96 -11.64 18.69 9.89
N ASN A 97 -12.92 18.33 9.94
CA ASN A 97 -13.89 18.64 8.88
C ASN A 97 -14.28 20.12 8.83
N ASN A 98 -14.19 20.85 9.95
CA ASN A 98 -14.53 22.28 10.03
C ASN A 98 -13.31 23.20 9.84
N ALA A 99 -12.10 22.67 9.71
CA ALA A 99 -10.92 23.48 9.52
C ALA A 99 -10.92 24.13 8.11
N SER A 100 -10.58 25.43 8.06
CA SER A 100 -10.46 26.15 6.79
C SER A 100 -9.19 25.82 6.01
N THR A 101 -8.22 25.16 6.64
CA THR A 101 -6.96 24.71 6.04
C THR A 101 -6.62 23.31 6.57
N GLY A 102 -6.15 22.42 5.68
CA GLY A 102 -5.72 21.07 6.05
C GLY A 102 -6.80 20.00 5.98
N SER A 103 -8.08 20.36 6.05
CA SER A 103 -9.19 19.43 5.73
C SER A 103 -9.30 19.14 4.22
N GLU A 104 -8.45 19.77 3.41
CA GLU A 104 -8.45 19.57 1.96
C GLU A 104 -7.88 18.19 1.55
N LEU A 105 -7.07 17.58 2.40
CA LEU A 105 -6.43 16.30 2.12
C LEU A 105 -7.33 15.11 2.44
N MET A 106 -7.97 15.15 3.62
CA MET A 106 -8.79 14.04 4.10
C MET A 106 -10.09 14.53 4.75
N GLU A 107 -11.12 13.71 4.66
CA GLU A 107 -12.36 13.84 5.40
C GLU A 107 -12.35 12.85 6.57
N ALA A 108 -12.86 13.27 7.72
CA ALA A 108 -12.89 12.46 8.92
C ALA A 108 -14.29 11.93 9.21
N ASP A 109 -14.36 10.66 9.64
CA ASP A 109 -15.54 10.07 10.28
C ASP A 109 -15.13 9.39 11.59
N ASN A 110 -16.09 9.05 12.46
CA ASN A 110 -15.81 8.39 13.73
C ASN A 110 -16.86 7.36 14.12
N SER A 111 -16.41 6.32 14.80
CA SER A 111 -17.26 5.29 15.40
C SER A 111 -16.59 4.70 16.63
N SER A 112 -17.25 4.81 17.81
CA SER A 112 -16.83 4.14 19.05
C SER A 112 -15.34 4.31 19.40
N GLY A 113 -14.80 5.53 19.32
CA GLY A 113 -13.40 5.82 19.60
C GLY A 113 -12.43 5.56 18.43
N LYS A 114 -12.90 5.04 17.31
CA LYS A 114 -12.15 4.94 16.06
C LYS A 114 -12.38 6.21 15.23
N LEU A 115 -11.32 6.86 14.83
CA LEU A 115 -11.32 7.96 13.86
C LEU A 115 -10.91 7.39 12.50
N THR A 116 -11.76 7.53 11.50
CA THR A 116 -11.52 7.11 10.12
C THR A 116 -11.26 8.35 9.27
N LEU A 117 -10.27 8.27 8.40
CA LEU A 117 -9.78 9.36 7.56
C LEU A 117 -9.75 8.89 6.10
N GLU A 118 -10.60 9.46 5.25
CA GLU A 118 -10.69 9.16 3.83
C GLU A 118 -10.07 10.30 3.01
N ALA A 119 -9.20 9.97 2.05
CA ALA A 119 -8.60 10.95 1.15
C ALA A 119 -9.67 11.58 0.25
N LYS A 120 -9.77 12.91 0.22
CA LYS A 120 -10.74 13.64 -0.62
C LYS A 120 -10.47 13.50 -2.11
N THR A 121 -9.23 13.26 -2.48
CA THR A 121 -8.86 12.93 -3.86
C THR A 121 -8.65 11.43 -3.95
N ALA A 122 -9.51 10.75 -4.69
CA ALA A 122 -9.33 9.33 -4.98
C ALA A 122 -8.10 9.11 -5.84
N GLY A 123 -7.36 8.04 -5.56
CA GLY A 123 -6.14 7.67 -6.27
C GLY A 123 -5.00 7.33 -5.34
N TYR A 124 -3.88 6.93 -5.94
CA TYR A 124 -2.68 6.50 -5.24
C TYR A 124 -2.10 7.55 -4.29
N ALA A 125 -2.16 8.83 -4.67
CA ALA A 125 -1.59 9.93 -3.88
C ALA A 125 -2.13 10.00 -2.44
N GLY A 126 -3.34 9.49 -2.19
CA GLY A 126 -3.93 9.41 -0.85
C GLY A 126 -3.15 8.49 0.11
N ASN A 127 -2.41 7.50 -0.43
CA ASN A 127 -1.61 6.58 0.39
C ASN A 127 -0.43 7.27 1.09
N ASP A 128 0.13 8.30 0.46
CA ASP A 128 1.31 9.02 0.94
C ASP A 128 0.97 10.10 1.97
N ILE A 129 -0.31 10.36 2.24
CA ILE A 129 -0.72 11.33 3.26
C ILE A 129 -0.28 10.80 4.63
N SER A 130 0.67 11.51 5.25
CA SER A 130 1.16 11.17 6.58
C SER A 130 0.11 11.49 7.64
N ILE A 131 -0.06 10.57 8.59
CA ILE A 131 -0.96 10.74 9.73
C ILE A 131 -0.19 10.39 11.00
N VAL A 132 -0.26 11.26 12.00
CA VAL A 132 0.35 11.05 13.31
C VAL A 132 -0.65 11.45 14.39
N ALA A 133 -0.95 10.53 15.31
CA ALA A 133 -1.74 10.83 16.50
C ALA A 133 -0.82 11.11 17.69
N ALA A 134 -1.12 12.15 18.45
CA ALA A 134 -0.34 12.60 19.60
C ALA A 134 -1.26 13.03 20.75
N PRO A 135 -1.78 12.07 21.55
CA PRO A 135 -2.40 12.42 22.83
C PRO A 135 -1.39 13.08 23.76
N ALA A 136 -1.79 14.10 24.50
CA ALA A 136 -0.91 14.72 25.51
C ALA A 136 -0.55 13.68 26.59
N GLU A 137 0.64 13.82 27.18
CA GLU A 137 1.01 13.07 28.39
C GLU A 137 -0.04 13.29 29.48
N ASP A 138 -0.31 12.26 30.25
CA ASP A 138 -1.30 12.26 31.34
C ASP A 138 -2.75 12.62 30.87
N SER A 139 -3.05 12.47 29.58
CA SER A 139 -4.41 12.65 29.06
C SER A 139 -5.36 11.51 29.42
N GLY A 140 -4.84 10.37 29.88
CA GLY A 140 -5.60 9.13 30.07
C GLY A 140 -6.04 8.48 28.75
N VAL A 141 -5.55 8.98 27.61
CA VAL A 141 -5.88 8.50 26.27
C VAL A 141 -4.62 7.97 25.59
N THR A 142 -4.76 6.83 24.93
CA THR A 142 -3.72 6.22 24.08
C THR A 142 -4.25 6.15 22.66
N ALA A 143 -3.44 6.52 21.68
CA ALA A 143 -3.71 6.29 20.28
C ALA A 143 -3.03 4.99 19.84
N GLY A 144 -3.75 4.14 19.14
CA GLY A 144 -3.19 2.99 18.43
C GLY A 144 -2.42 3.43 17.18
N ASP A 145 -1.77 2.47 16.54
CA ASP A 145 -1.10 2.69 15.27
C ASP A 145 -2.11 3.08 14.17
N VAL A 146 -1.61 3.82 13.18
CA VAL A 146 -2.38 4.13 11.99
C VAL A 146 -2.56 2.85 11.17
N THR A 147 -3.80 2.45 10.96
CA THR A 147 -4.17 1.28 10.15
C THR A 147 -4.64 1.73 8.77
N VAL A 148 -4.15 1.08 7.71
CA VAL A 148 -4.68 1.27 6.36
C VAL A 148 -5.93 0.41 6.22
N GLU A 149 -7.07 1.01 6.01
CA GLU A 149 -8.36 0.34 5.79
C GLU A 149 -8.59 0.08 4.30
N THR A 150 -8.29 1.09 3.48
CA THR A 150 -8.42 1.01 2.02
C THR A 150 -7.20 1.64 1.36
N VAL A 151 -6.60 0.93 0.41
CA VAL A 151 -5.50 1.46 -0.40
C VAL A 151 -6.06 2.30 -1.54
N GLY A 152 -5.60 3.54 -1.63
CA GLY A 152 -5.94 4.43 -2.75
C GLY A 152 -5.40 3.91 -4.07
N GLN A 153 -6.23 3.96 -5.12
CA GLN A 153 -5.94 3.33 -6.41
C GLN A 153 -6.31 4.26 -7.55
N ASP A 154 -5.42 4.43 -8.51
CA ASP A 154 -5.71 5.20 -9.72
C ASP A 154 -6.53 4.36 -10.71
N LYS A 155 -7.47 5.01 -11.38
CA LYS A 155 -8.21 4.38 -12.47
C LYS A 155 -7.25 3.96 -13.59
N GLY A 156 -7.35 2.70 -14.01
CA GLY A 156 -6.59 2.16 -15.14
C GLY A 156 -5.14 1.76 -14.80
N GLN A 157 -4.71 1.87 -13.55
CA GLN A 157 -3.41 1.39 -13.10
C GLN A 157 -3.46 -0.11 -12.86
N GLU A 158 -2.60 -0.89 -13.51
CA GLU A 158 -2.50 -2.33 -13.25
C GLU A 158 -1.77 -2.57 -11.91
N PHE A 159 -2.37 -3.42 -11.09
CA PHE A 159 -1.80 -3.87 -9.82
C PHE A 159 -1.14 -5.22 -9.98
N TRP A 160 -0.06 -5.40 -9.24
CA TRP A 160 0.78 -6.58 -9.28
C TRP A 160 0.82 -7.25 -7.92
N SER A 161 0.63 -8.55 -7.91
CA SER A 161 0.79 -9.39 -6.73
C SER A 161 1.63 -10.61 -7.08
N ILE A 162 2.14 -11.32 -6.09
CA ILE A 162 2.85 -12.57 -6.32
C ILE A 162 1.94 -13.55 -7.07
N VAL A 163 2.51 -14.26 -8.06
CA VAL A 163 1.79 -15.33 -8.75
C VAL A 163 1.48 -16.46 -7.77
N ASP A 164 0.28 -17.04 -7.89
CA ASP A 164 -0.20 -18.07 -6.97
C ASP A 164 -1.12 -19.04 -7.73
N SER A 165 -0.66 -20.29 -7.92
CA SER A 165 -1.38 -21.32 -8.67
C SER A 165 -2.68 -21.76 -8.00
N ASP A 166 -2.75 -21.63 -6.67
CA ASP A 166 -3.89 -22.03 -5.85
C ASP A 166 -4.87 -20.88 -5.60
N SER A 167 -4.58 -19.69 -6.14
CA SER A 167 -5.45 -18.52 -6.00
C SER A 167 -6.85 -18.78 -6.55
N GLY A 168 -7.86 -18.41 -5.79
CA GLY A 168 -9.26 -18.39 -6.27
C GLY A 168 -9.52 -17.40 -7.42
N THR A 169 -8.53 -16.53 -7.73
CA THR A 169 -8.57 -15.53 -8.80
C THR A 169 -7.70 -15.99 -9.96
N SER A 170 -8.30 -16.39 -11.08
CA SER A 170 -7.57 -16.93 -12.23
C SER A 170 -6.51 -15.97 -12.82
N ALA A 171 -6.67 -14.67 -12.64
CA ALA A 171 -5.66 -13.69 -13.06
C ALA A 171 -4.35 -13.83 -12.29
N LEU A 172 -4.40 -14.18 -11.00
CA LEU A 172 -3.22 -14.40 -10.15
C LEU A 172 -2.49 -15.70 -10.44
N GLN A 173 -3.11 -16.64 -11.13
CA GLN A 173 -2.50 -17.90 -11.57
C GLN A 173 -1.60 -17.75 -12.82
N ASN A 174 -1.55 -16.54 -13.41
CA ASN A 174 -0.86 -16.30 -14.68
C ASN A 174 0.32 -15.34 -14.52
N PRO A 175 1.58 -15.82 -14.57
CA PRO A 175 2.75 -14.97 -14.46
C PRO A 175 2.80 -13.96 -15.61
N LYS A 176 3.09 -12.70 -15.32
CA LYS A 176 3.15 -11.62 -16.30
C LYS A 176 4.42 -10.77 -16.22
N ALA A 177 5.08 -10.74 -15.07
CA ALA A 177 6.27 -9.93 -14.85
C ALA A 177 7.17 -10.54 -13.78
N VAL A 178 8.38 -10.02 -13.64
CA VAL A 178 9.30 -10.33 -12.54
C VAL A 178 9.73 -9.03 -11.89
N LEU A 179 9.71 -8.99 -10.56
CA LEU A 179 10.13 -7.84 -9.75
C LEU A 179 11.65 -7.71 -9.77
N LEU A 180 12.16 -6.52 -10.08
CA LEU A 180 13.59 -6.27 -10.23
C LEU A 180 14.27 -5.67 -8.99
N GLU A 181 13.50 -5.24 -8.01
CA GLU A 181 13.96 -4.67 -6.74
C GLU A 181 13.03 -5.08 -5.60
N ASP A 182 13.48 -5.01 -4.35
CA ASP A 182 12.59 -5.24 -3.21
C ASP A 182 11.54 -4.14 -3.15
N ALA A 183 10.30 -4.52 -2.90
CA ALA A 183 9.18 -3.60 -2.83
C ALA A 183 8.38 -3.78 -1.54
N LYS A 184 7.96 -2.66 -0.96
CA LYS A 184 6.98 -2.67 0.10
C LYS A 184 5.57 -2.78 -0.46
N ALA A 185 4.68 -3.35 0.34
CA ALA A 185 3.27 -3.38 0.02
C ALA A 185 2.76 -1.98 -0.37
N ASN A 186 1.96 -1.92 -1.42
CA ASN A 186 1.32 -0.70 -1.91
C ASN A 186 2.31 0.41 -2.32
N THR A 187 3.43 0.03 -2.89
CA THR A 187 4.41 0.95 -3.48
C THR A 187 4.67 0.64 -4.94
N VAL A 188 5.26 1.59 -5.64
CA VAL A 188 5.70 1.44 -7.02
C VAL A 188 7.12 0.89 -7.04
N ALA A 189 7.37 -0.15 -7.85
CA ALA A 189 8.67 -0.77 -8.02
C ALA A 189 8.92 -1.13 -9.48
N LYS A 190 10.18 -1.40 -9.82
CA LYS A 190 10.57 -1.82 -11.17
C LYS A 190 10.22 -3.26 -11.43
N ILE A 191 9.54 -3.51 -12.53
CA ILE A 191 9.15 -4.84 -13.01
C ILE A 191 9.64 -5.08 -14.42
N ALA A 192 9.89 -6.35 -14.77
CA ALA A 192 10.25 -6.78 -16.11
C ALA A 192 9.17 -7.67 -16.70
N TYR A 193 8.69 -7.35 -17.90
CA TYR A 193 7.67 -8.13 -18.61
C TYR A 193 8.24 -9.27 -19.44
N CYS A 194 9.47 -9.17 -19.88
CA CYS A 194 10.17 -10.21 -20.62
C CYS A 194 11.68 -10.11 -20.40
N GLY A 195 12.41 -11.17 -20.71
CA GLY A 195 13.85 -11.24 -20.55
C GLY A 195 14.33 -12.64 -20.22
N GLU A 196 15.59 -12.77 -19.92
CA GLU A 196 16.22 -14.01 -19.43
C GLU A 196 16.46 -13.89 -17.93
N PHE A 197 15.93 -14.82 -17.15
CA PHE A 197 15.95 -14.78 -15.67
C PHE A 197 16.71 -15.97 -15.11
N ASP A 198 17.43 -15.75 -14.02
CA ASP A 198 18.09 -16.83 -13.27
C ASP A 198 17.06 -17.58 -12.42
N GLU A 199 16.88 -18.87 -12.71
CA GLU A 199 15.95 -19.75 -11.99
C GLU A 199 16.17 -19.73 -10.47
N SER A 200 17.42 -19.65 -10.02
CA SER A 200 17.76 -19.68 -8.59
C SER A 200 17.41 -18.40 -7.83
N LYS A 201 17.02 -17.34 -8.54
CA LYS A 201 16.68 -16.02 -8.00
C LYS A 201 15.19 -15.71 -8.08
N LEU A 202 14.39 -16.59 -8.67
CA LEU A 202 12.96 -16.39 -8.77
C LEU A 202 12.26 -16.79 -7.46
N VAL A 203 11.29 -15.98 -7.06
CA VAL A 203 10.48 -16.16 -5.86
C VAL A 203 9.03 -16.36 -6.26
N PHE A 204 8.38 -17.37 -5.69
CA PHE A 204 7.00 -17.75 -5.94
C PHE A 204 6.24 -17.77 -4.60
N SER A 205 4.91 -17.89 -4.66
CA SER A 205 4.09 -18.14 -3.47
C SER A 205 4.41 -19.49 -2.83
N ASP A 206 4.01 -19.67 -1.58
CA ASP A 206 4.20 -20.91 -0.86
C ASP A 206 3.56 -22.09 -1.60
N GLY A 207 4.34 -23.15 -1.80
CA GLY A 207 3.92 -24.35 -2.53
C GLY A 207 4.14 -24.30 -4.04
N ASP A 208 4.45 -23.14 -4.60
CA ASP A 208 4.76 -22.95 -6.02
C ASP A 208 6.26 -22.92 -6.30
N ASP A 209 6.62 -23.29 -7.51
CA ASP A 209 7.99 -23.20 -8.03
C ASP A 209 8.01 -22.91 -9.53
N ILE A 210 9.21 -22.87 -10.10
CA ILE A 210 9.38 -22.63 -11.53
C ILE A 210 8.71 -23.71 -12.39
N THR A 211 8.58 -24.95 -11.92
CA THR A 211 7.97 -26.02 -12.72
C THR A 211 6.49 -25.79 -12.93
N THR A 212 5.82 -25.15 -11.98
CA THR A 212 4.42 -24.74 -12.06
C THR A 212 4.19 -23.72 -13.18
N PHE A 213 5.11 -22.76 -13.34
CA PHE A 213 4.88 -21.60 -14.20
C PHE A 213 5.77 -21.50 -15.44
N LYS A 214 6.72 -22.39 -15.63
CA LYS A 214 7.74 -22.31 -16.68
C LYS A 214 7.21 -22.10 -18.10
N ASP A 215 6.18 -22.86 -18.46
CA ASP A 215 5.60 -22.77 -19.81
C ASP A 215 4.80 -21.47 -20.00
N ALA A 216 4.07 -21.03 -18.96
CA ALA A 216 3.34 -19.78 -18.97
C ALA A 216 4.28 -18.55 -19.02
N MET A 217 5.41 -18.59 -18.31
CA MET A 217 6.46 -17.58 -18.39
C MET A 217 7.08 -17.53 -19.78
N ARG A 218 7.46 -18.70 -20.34
CA ARG A 218 8.03 -18.81 -21.68
C ARG A 218 7.10 -18.24 -22.75
N ALA A 219 5.81 -18.52 -22.66
CA ALA A 219 4.81 -18.02 -23.60
C ALA A 219 4.74 -16.48 -23.64
N ARG A 220 5.24 -15.82 -22.60
CA ARG A 220 5.29 -14.34 -22.47
C ARG A 220 6.68 -13.76 -22.73
N GLY A 221 7.63 -14.57 -23.18
CA GLY A 221 9.02 -14.11 -23.42
C GLY A 221 9.86 -13.97 -22.15
N MET A 222 9.43 -14.57 -21.05
CA MET A 222 10.23 -14.71 -19.83
C MET A 222 10.95 -16.04 -19.86
N TYR A 223 12.22 -16.04 -20.27
CA TYR A 223 13.04 -17.23 -20.39
C TYR A 223 13.82 -17.48 -19.10
N VAL A 224 13.67 -18.66 -18.55
CA VAL A 224 14.33 -19.02 -17.30
C VAL A 224 15.51 -19.93 -17.58
N LYS A 225 16.68 -19.58 -17.03
CA LYS A 225 17.93 -20.31 -17.18
C LYS A 225 18.49 -20.62 -15.81
N LYS A 226 19.09 -21.81 -15.67
CA LYS A 226 19.93 -22.12 -14.52
C LYS A 226 21.33 -21.59 -14.80
N ILE A 227 21.73 -20.55 -14.08
CA ILE A 227 23.09 -20.01 -14.15
C ILE A 227 23.96 -20.90 -13.27
N ILE A 228 24.90 -21.63 -13.88
CA ILE A 228 25.91 -22.41 -13.17
C ILE A 228 27.06 -21.45 -12.91
N GLY A 229 27.19 -21.00 -11.66
CA GLY A 229 28.31 -20.19 -11.20
C GLY A 229 29.57 -21.04 -10.94
#